data_15eed8f94dccab117b169238aedbb327
#
_entry.id   15eed8f94dccab117b169238aedbb327
#
_cell.length_a   1.000
_cell.length_b   1.000
_cell.length_c   1.000
_cell.angle_alpha   90.00
_cell.angle_beta   90.00
_cell.angle_gamma   90.00
#
_symmetry.space_group_name_H-M   'P 1'
#
loop_
_entity.id
_entity.type
_entity.pdbx_description
1 polymer ?
#
loop_
_entity_poly.entity_id
_entity_poly.type
_entity_poly.pdbx_seq_one_letter_code
_entity_poly.pdbx_strand_id
1 'polypeptide(L)'
;MGLRIRTNVASLNAQRRLGMSTEGVNSSMTKLSSGKRINKAADDAAGLAISENLRADVRSLNQARRNAMDGVSLVQTAEGGLVETTNMLVRLRELSVQAASDTIGKAERGFLDQEFQALKSEIDRIANSTEFNGTRLLVGEAEIADELRTGDNSFPLEIQIGKDYYPGADSLEADNPVNIIRIDLQNLNAFTTGENSLQLNESMEGEELTGITEKPQAQLSIGRLDSAIEKVNEYRAYLGAVQNRLQSTINNIGVQSENLESARSRIVDTDYAEETANYTKEKILQQAGTSTLAQANAQPQIALSLLQSM
;
A
#
# COMPACT_ATOMS: atom_id res chain seq x y z
N MET A 1 -57.14 38.48 -23.81
CA MET A 1 -55.85 39.11 -24.18
C MET A 1 -56.00 39.63 -25.59
N GLY A 2 -55.72 40.91 -25.85
CA GLY A 2 -55.88 41.50 -27.20
C GLY A 2 -54.80 40.96 -28.13
N LEU A 3 -55.16 40.66 -29.39
CA LEU A 3 -54.28 40.27 -30.46
C LEU A 3 -53.24 41.36 -30.78
N ARG A 4 -51.99 41.20 -30.33
CA ARG A 4 -50.91 42.15 -30.63
C ARG A 4 -50.04 41.57 -31.77
N ILE A 5 -50.03 42.25 -32.91
CA ILE A 5 -49.33 41.78 -34.14
C ILE A 5 -47.81 42.06 -34.09
N ARG A 6 -47.40 43.17 -33.42
CA ARG A 6 -46.00 43.61 -33.36
C ARG A 6 -45.12 42.76 -32.41
N THR A 7 -45.64 42.16 -31.33
CA THR A 7 -44.91 41.40 -30.35
C THR A 7 -45.71 40.15 -29.97
N ASN A 8 -45.24 38.97 -30.42
CA ASN A 8 -45.88 37.70 -30.08
C ASN A 8 -45.34 37.16 -28.76
N VAL A 9 -45.94 37.59 -27.64
CA VAL A 9 -45.54 37.19 -26.29
C VAL A 9 -45.70 35.69 -26.06
N ALA A 10 -46.67 35.02 -26.73
CA ALA A 10 -46.86 33.57 -26.63
C ALA A 10 -45.71 32.82 -27.27
N SER A 11 -45.19 33.25 -28.43
CA SER A 11 -44.02 32.67 -29.07
C SER A 11 -42.76 32.87 -28.23
N LEU A 12 -42.51 34.05 -27.65
CA LEU A 12 -41.38 34.31 -26.77
C LEU A 12 -41.40 33.44 -25.52
N ASN A 13 -42.58 33.22 -24.91
CA ASN A 13 -42.73 32.32 -23.79
C ASN A 13 -42.48 30.85 -24.18
N ALA A 14 -43.00 30.43 -25.33
CA ALA A 14 -42.76 29.09 -25.85
C ALA A 14 -41.27 28.84 -26.15
N GLN A 15 -40.57 29.83 -26.76
CA GLN A 15 -39.12 29.75 -27.01
C GLN A 15 -38.32 29.64 -25.71
N ARG A 16 -38.66 30.44 -24.68
CA ARG A 16 -38.00 30.38 -23.38
C ARG A 16 -38.17 29.02 -22.74
N ARG A 17 -39.38 28.46 -22.72
CA ARG A 17 -39.66 27.14 -22.17
C ARG A 17 -38.97 26.03 -22.96
N LEU A 18 -38.93 26.14 -24.28
CA LEU A 18 -38.19 25.20 -25.12
C LEU A 18 -36.67 25.22 -24.85
N GLY A 19 -36.10 26.43 -24.64
CA GLY A 19 -34.71 26.59 -24.23
C GLY A 19 -34.40 25.87 -22.92
N MET A 20 -35.25 26.08 -21.90
CA MET A 20 -35.11 25.43 -20.59
C MET A 20 -35.20 23.89 -20.68
N SER A 21 -36.17 23.36 -21.45
CA SER A 21 -36.29 21.91 -21.64
C SER A 21 -35.08 21.31 -22.43
N THR A 22 -34.54 22.07 -23.40
CA THR A 22 -33.33 21.64 -24.13
C THR A 22 -32.11 21.62 -23.22
N GLU A 23 -31.95 22.61 -22.33
CA GLU A 23 -30.89 22.58 -21.30
C GLU A 23 -31.09 21.42 -20.33
N GLY A 24 -32.32 21.12 -19.91
CA GLY A 24 -32.65 19.96 -19.07
C GLY A 24 -32.26 18.62 -19.73
N VAL A 25 -32.64 18.44 -21.01
CA VAL A 25 -32.24 17.25 -21.80
C VAL A 25 -30.71 17.10 -21.84
N ASN A 26 -29.97 18.18 -22.14
CA ASN A 26 -28.52 18.15 -22.22
C ASN A 26 -27.87 17.87 -20.89
N SER A 27 -28.40 18.44 -19.79
CA SER A 27 -27.91 18.16 -18.43
C SER A 27 -28.09 16.69 -18.04
N SER A 28 -29.31 16.16 -18.19
CA SER A 28 -29.60 14.76 -17.92
C SER A 28 -28.78 13.80 -18.79
N MET A 29 -28.59 14.13 -20.06
CA MET A 29 -27.74 13.37 -20.97
C MET A 29 -26.27 13.35 -20.51
N THR A 30 -25.76 14.48 -20.02
CA THR A 30 -24.39 14.56 -19.50
C THR A 30 -24.22 13.69 -18.26
N LYS A 31 -25.18 13.72 -17.32
CA LYS A 31 -25.17 12.89 -16.12
C LYS A 31 -25.30 11.39 -16.44
N LEU A 32 -26.18 11.01 -17.34
CA LEU A 32 -26.34 9.63 -17.79
C LEU A 32 -25.08 9.11 -18.50
N SER A 33 -24.45 9.94 -19.34
CA SER A 33 -23.24 9.59 -20.08
C SER A 33 -22.02 9.44 -19.17
N SER A 34 -21.89 10.29 -18.14
CA SER A 34 -20.76 10.26 -17.20
C SER A 34 -20.98 9.29 -16.02
N GLY A 35 -22.23 8.90 -15.75
CA GLY A 35 -22.62 8.15 -14.55
C GLY A 35 -22.54 9.00 -13.26
N LYS A 36 -22.30 10.32 -13.38
CA LYS A 36 -22.09 11.22 -12.25
C LYS A 36 -23.17 12.29 -12.19
N ARG A 37 -23.73 12.50 -10.99
CA ARG A 37 -24.66 13.58 -10.68
C ARG A 37 -23.98 14.94 -10.71
N ILE A 38 -22.74 15.01 -10.21
CA ILE A 38 -21.91 16.22 -10.15
C ILE A 38 -20.82 16.11 -11.21
N ASN A 39 -20.95 16.88 -12.29
CA ASN A 39 -19.99 16.94 -13.39
C ASN A 39 -19.18 18.23 -13.40
N LYS A 40 -19.76 19.33 -12.91
CA LYS A 40 -19.17 20.66 -12.90
C LYS A 40 -19.31 21.27 -11.52
N ALA A 41 -18.42 22.21 -11.17
CA ALA A 41 -18.50 22.95 -9.93
C ALA A 41 -19.82 23.75 -9.78
N ALA A 42 -20.48 24.06 -10.91
CA ALA A 42 -21.77 24.71 -10.93
C ALA A 42 -22.93 23.82 -10.49
N ASP A 43 -22.77 22.48 -10.56
CA ASP A 43 -23.81 21.53 -10.13
C ASP A 43 -23.87 21.46 -8.60
N ASP A 44 -22.70 21.32 -7.95
CA ASP A 44 -22.53 21.35 -6.50
C ASP A 44 -21.04 21.53 -6.14
N ALA A 45 -20.68 22.77 -5.77
CA ALA A 45 -19.28 23.09 -5.43
C ALA A 45 -18.79 22.40 -4.16
N ALA A 46 -19.67 22.26 -3.15
CA ALA A 46 -19.32 21.63 -1.88
C ALA A 46 -19.17 20.10 -2.04
N GLY A 47 -20.12 19.48 -2.72
CA GLY A 47 -20.09 18.05 -3.03
C GLY A 47 -18.88 17.67 -3.90
N LEU A 48 -18.54 18.50 -4.88
CA LEU A 48 -17.35 18.30 -5.71
C LEU A 48 -16.07 18.35 -4.88
N ALA A 49 -15.90 19.37 -4.03
CA ALA A 49 -14.72 19.52 -3.19
C ALA A 49 -14.54 18.33 -2.24
N ILE A 50 -15.63 17.90 -1.57
CA ILE A 50 -15.59 16.72 -0.70
C ILE A 50 -15.24 15.47 -1.50
N SER A 51 -15.83 15.27 -2.67
CA SER A 51 -15.60 14.09 -3.49
C SER A 51 -14.16 13.99 -4.02
N GLU A 52 -13.53 15.12 -4.36
CA GLU A 52 -12.14 15.15 -4.80
C GLU A 52 -11.17 14.88 -3.63
N ASN A 53 -11.49 15.37 -2.41
CA ASN A 53 -10.73 15.01 -1.21
C ASN A 53 -10.84 13.49 -0.93
N LEU A 54 -12.06 12.94 -0.94
CA LEU A 54 -12.26 11.49 -0.78
C LEU A 54 -11.52 10.67 -1.85
N ARG A 55 -11.52 11.17 -3.09
CA ARG A 55 -10.77 10.53 -4.18
C ARG A 55 -9.26 10.56 -3.96
N ALA A 56 -8.72 11.66 -3.44
CA ALA A 56 -7.31 11.77 -3.08
C ALA A 56 -6.97 10.80 -1.95
N ASP A 57 -7.81 10.74 -0.91
CA ASP A 57 -7.66 9.81 0.21
C ASP A 57 -7.66 8.34 -0.23
N VAL A 58 -8.62 7.94 -1.07
CA VAL A 58 -8.69 6.58 -1.62
C VAL A 58 -7.45 6.22 -2.42
N ARG A 59 -6.93 7.14 -3.22
CA ARG A 59 -5.69 6.94 -3.98
C ARG A 59 -4.48 6.79 -3.06
N SER A 60 -4.37 7.63 -2.04
CA SER A 60 -3.30 7.56 -1.05
C SER A 60 -3.34 6.25 -0.26
N LEU A 61 -4.52 5.81 0.20
CA LEU A 61 -4.70 4.54 0.90
C LEU A 61 -4.37 3.34 0.00
N ASN A 62 -4.73 3.39 -1.28
CA ASN A 62 -4.35 2.33 -2.22
C ASN A 62 -2.83 2.28 -2.44
N GLN A 63 -2.12 3.41 -2.40
CA GLN A 63 -0.65 3.43 -2.43
C GLN A 63 -0.08 2.88 -1.12
N ALA A 64 -0.61 3.32 0.03
CA ALA A 64 -0.21 2.82 1.34
C ALA A 64 -0.39 1.29 1.46
N ARG A 65 -1.46 0.75 0.89
CA ARG A 65 -1.68 -0.70 0.81
C ARG A 65 -0.59 -1.40 -0.01
N ARG A 66 -0.17 -0.83 -1.15
CA ARG A 66 0.95 -1.38 -1.92
C ARG A 66 2.25 -1.34 -1.14
N ASN A 67 2.55 -0.22 -0.50
CA ASN A 67 3.74 -0.09 0.35
C ASN A 67 3.75 -1.14 1.48
N ALA A 68 2.59 -1.42 2.08
CA ALA A 68 2.48 -2.47 3.10
C ALA A 68 2.71 -3.87 2.52
N MET A 69 2.26 -4.16 1.28
CA MET A 69 2.53 -5.41 0.58
C MET A 69 4.03 -5.56 0.25
N ASP A 70 4.68 -4.47 -0.17
CA ASP A 70 6.12 -4.44 -0.39
C ASP A 70 6.88 -4.73 0.92
N GLY A 71 6.40 -4.16 2.03
CA GLY A 71 6.90 -4.47 3.36
C GLY A 71 6.74 -5.93 3.77
N VAL A 72 5.62 -6.56 3.45
CA VAL A 72 5.44 -8.02 3.66
C VAL A 72 6.45 -8.81 2.84
N SER A 73 6.68 -8.42 1.59
CA SER A 73 7.65 -9.10 0.72
C SER A 73 9.08 -8.96 1.23
N LEU A 74 9.45 -7.78 1.76
CA LEU A 74 10.73 -7.54 2.42
C LEU A 74 10.92 -8.47 3.63
N VAL A 75 9.92 -8.51 4.52
CA VAL A 75 9.96 -9.36 5.72
C VAL A 75 10.06 -10.85 5.35
N GLN A 76 9.33 -11.30 4.33
CA GLN A 76 9.40 -12.68 3.84
C GLN A 76 10.78 -13.02 3.26
N THR A 77 11.43 -12.07 2.58
CA THR A 77 12.80 -12.26 2.07
C THR A 77 13.79 -12.42 3.22
N ALA A 78 13.69 -11.59 4.26
CA ALA A 78 14.53 -11.70 5.45
C ALA A 78 14.27 -13.01 6.20
N GLU A 79 13.00 -13.41 6.37
CA GLU A 79 12.63 -14.67 7.01
C GLU A 79 13.19 -15.88 6.25
N GLY A 80 13.14 -15.86 4.91
CA GLY A 80 13.72 -16.92 4.07
C GLY A 80 15.20 -17.12 4.34
N GLY A 81 15.99 -16.03 4.44
CA GLY A 81 17.41 -16.11 4.81
C GLY A 81 17.62 -16.66 6.22
N LEU A 82 16.79 -16.25 7.19
CA LEU A 82 16.90 -16.76 8.56
C LEU A 82 16.50 -18.24 8.69
N VAL A 83 15.60 -18.74 7.87
CA VAL A 83 15.25 -20.18 7.84
C VAL A 83 16.46 -20.99 7.40
N GLU A 84 17.14 -20.60 6.33
CA GLU A 84 18.35 -21.29 5.88
C GLU A 84 19.49 -21.18 6.91
N THR A 85 19.66 -20.01 7.53
CA THR A 85 20.61 -19.84 8.65
C THR A 85 20.30 -20.80 9.80
N THR A 86 19.02 -20.94 10.18
CA THR A 86 18.59 -21.90 11.22
C THR A 86 18.96 -23.35 10.85
N ASN A 87 18.70 -23.76 9.61
CA ASN A 87 19.02 -25.10 9.13
C ASN A 87 20.54 -25.39 9.24
N MET A 88 21.37 -24.40 8.88
CA MET A 88 22.83 -24.54 9.02
C MET A 88 23.29 -24.56 10.47
N LEU A 89 22.72 -23.72 11.35
CA LEU A 89 23.03 -23.74 12.77
C LEU A 89 22.70 -25.11 13.41
N VAL A 90 21.57 -25.71 13.05
CA VAL A 90 21.22 -27.06 13.49
C VAL A 90 22.23 -28.07 12.98
N ARG A 91 22.66 -27.97 11.74
CA ARG A 91 23.71 -28.83 11.17
C ARG A 91 25.06 -28.65 11.87
N LEU A 92 25.46 -27.40 12.13
CA LEU A 92 26.67 -27.10 12.91
C LEU A 92 26.62 -27.74 14.30
N ARG A 93 25.44 -27.70 14.95
CA ARG A 93 25.23 -28.33 16.26
C ARG A 93 25.34 -29.85 16.18
N GLU A 94 24.82 -30.51 15.15
CA GLU A 94 25.00 -31.96 14.93
C GLU A 94 26.48 -32.29 14.81
N LEU A 95 27.25 -31.53 14.01
CA LEU A 95 28.69 -31.73 13.84
C LEU A 95 29.46 -31.55 15.17
N SER A 96 29.06 -30.53 15.96
CA SER A 96 29.67 -30.27 17.28
C SER A 96 29.40 -31.41 18.25
N VAL A 97 28.17 -31.93 18.30
CA VAL A 97 27.83 -33.09 19.15
C VAL A 97 28.60 -34.35 18.70
N GLN A 98 28.73 -34.53 17.40
CA GLN A 98 29.52 -35.65 16.84
C GLN A 98 30.99 -35.51 17.21
N ALA A 99 31.60 -34.32 17.07
CA ALA A 99 33.01 -34.07 17.40
C ALA A 99 33.30 -34.14 18.93
N ALA A 100 32.28 -33.88 19.77
CA ALA A 100 32.41 -34.00 21.23
C ALA A 100 32.51 -35.44 21.74
N SER A 101 32.23 -36.45 20.90
CA SER A 101 32.31 -37.87 21.26
C SER A 101 33.76 -38.36 21.33
N ASP A 102 34.08 -39.18 22.32
CA ASP A 102 35.38 -39.84 22.45
C ASP A 102 35.59 -40.99 21.43
N THR A 103 34.54 -41.37 20.72
CA THR A 103 34.60 -42.40 19.66
C THR A 103 35.27 -41.92 18.38
N ILE A 104 35.47 -40.60 18.23
CA ILE A 104 36.05 -39.95 17.05
C ILE A 104 37.48 -39.52 17.35
N GLY A 105 38.40 -39.91 16.46
CA GLY A 105 39.80 -39.56 16.54
C GLY A 105 40.07 -38.10 16.12
N LYS A 106 41.31 -37.64 16.34
CA LYS A 106 41.69 -36.24 16.00
C LYS A 106 41.67 -36.00 14.48
N ALA A 107 41.98 -37.00 13.66
CA ALA A 107 41.96 -36.87 12.20
C ALA A 107 40.52 -36.71 11.68
N GLU A 108 39.61 -37.51 12.20
CA GLU A 108 38.18 -37.46 11.83
C GLU A 108 37.52 -36.15 12.28
N ARG A 109 37.88 -35.62 13.48
CA ARG A 109 37.46 -34.26 13.92
C ARG A 109 37.92 -33.17 12.95
N GLY A 110 39.13 -33.32 12.37
CA GLY A 110 39.62 -32.40 11.35
C GLY A 110 38.74 -32.35 10.09
N PHE A 111 38.19 -33.51 9.67
CA PHE A 111 37.24 -33.53 8.55
C PHE A 111 35.90 -32.90 8.91
N LEU A 112 35.38 -33.13 10.13
CA LEU A 112 34.18 -32.48 10.62
C LEU A 112 34.34 -30.96 10.74
N ASP A 113 35.54 -30.51 11.14
CA ASP A 113 35.84 -29.08 11.23
C ASP A 113 35.87 -28.41 9.85
N GLN A 114 36.32 -29.08 8.80
CA GLN A 114 36.22 -28.54 7.44
C GLN A 114 34.79 -28.30 7.01
N GLU A 115 33.84 -29.22 7.28
CA GLU A 115 32.41 -29.00 7.03
C GLU A 115 31.87 -27.90 7.91
N PHE A 116 32.28 -27.85 9.19
CA PHE A 116 31.86 -26.79 10.14
C PHE A 116 32.26 -25.39 9.66
N GLN A 117 33.51 -25.20 9.23
CA GLN A 117 33.98 -23.91 8.70
C GLN A 117 33.29 -23.55 7.38
N ALA A 118 33.03 -24.51 6.50
CA ALA A 118 32.29 -24.26 5.26
C ALA A 118 30.86 -23.81 5.54
N LEU A 119 30.16 -24.40 6.50
CA LEU A 119 28.82 -23.99 6.88
C LEU A 119 28.81 -22.61 7.56
N LYS A 120 29.83 -22.29 8.38
CA LYS A 120 29.97 -20.92 8.94
C LYS A 120 30.10 -19.86 7.83
N SER A 121 31.00 -20.11 6.89
CA SER A 121 31.18 -19.18 5.76
C SER A 121 29.94 -19.05 4.88
N GLU A 122 29.14 -20.12 4.80
CA GLU A 122 27.86 -20.08 4.07
C GLU A 122 26.79 -19.25 4.82
N ILE A 123 26.76 -19.30 6.16
CA ILE A 123 25.91 -18.40 6.95
C ILE A 123 26.25 -16.93 6.66
N ASP A 124 27.55 -16.59 6.71
CA ASP A 124 27.99 -15.23 6.41
C ASP A 124 27.67 -14.83 4.96
N ARG A 125 27.78 -15.77 4.02
CA ARG A 125 27.39 -15.53 2.63
C ARG A 125 25.90 -15.25 2.50
N ILE A 126 25.04 -16.02 3.18
CA ILE A 126 23.58 -15.80 3.17
C ILE A 126 23.24 -14.46 3.80
N ALA A 127 23.86 -14.11 4.93
CA ALA A 127 23.65 -12.81 5.57
C ALA A 127 23.95 -11.65 4.60
N ASN A 128 25.05 -11.77 3.84
CA ASN A 128 25.45 -10.77 2.84
C ASN A 128 24.58 -10.75 1.58
N SER A 129 24.09 -11.92 1.14
CA SER A 129 23.34 -12.04 -0.12
C SER A 129 21.84 -11.81 0.03
N THR A 130 21.31 -11.81 1.26
CA THR A 130 19.91 -11.56 1.51
C THR A 130 19.65 -10.06 1.45
N GLU A 131 19.20 -9.60 0.28
CA GLU A 131 18.90 -8.20 0.03
C GLU A 131 17.50 -8.03 -0.57
N PHE A 132 16.91 -6.87 -0.35
CA PHE A 132 15.67 -6.44 -0.97
C PHE A 132 15.85 -5.02 -1.52
N ASN A 133 15.75 -4.88 -2.83
CA ASN A 133 15.94 -3.59 -3.53
C ASN A 133 17.27 -2.89 -3.18
N GLY A 134 18.37 -3.66 -3.06
CA GLY A 134 19.70 -3.16 -2.72
C GLY A 134 19.95 -2.91 -1.22
N THR A 135 18.93 -3.10 -0.38
CA THR A 135 19.08 -3.04 1.08
C THR A 135 19.33 -4.41 1.65
N ARG A 136 20.45 -4.61 2.34
CA ARG A 136 20.76 -5.87 3.03
C ARG A 136 19.95 -5.96 4.32
N LEU A 137 19.33 -7.11 4.55
CA LEU A 137 18.34 -7.27 5.61
C LEU A 137 18.88 -7.98 6.86
N LEU A 138 19.97 -8.75 6.73
CA LEU A 138 20.47 -9.64 7.78
C LEU A 138 21.84 -9.23 8.33
N VAL A 139 22.32 -8.05 8.01
CA VAL A 139 23.68 -7.57 8.33
C VAL A 139 23.70 -6.68 9.58
N GLY A 140 22.54 -6.13 9.99
CA GLY A 140 22.49 -5.12 11.06
C GLY A 140 23.13 -3.79 10.64
N GLU A 141 23.25 -2.85 11.59
CA GLU A 141 23.82 -1.53 11.31
C GLU A 141 25.35 -1.51 11.41
N ALA A 142 25.94 -2.38 12.24
CA ALA A 142 27.30 -2.24 12.73
C ALA A 142 28.40 -2.70 11.76
N GLU A 143 28.12 -3.53 10.75
CA GLU A 143 29.17 -4.23 9.99
C GLU A 143 29.20 -3.96 8.47
N ILE A 144 28.42 -3.01 7.98
CA ILE A 144 28.52 -2.64 6.57
C ILE A 144 29.73 -1.74 6.42
N ALA A 145 30.84 -2.26 5.88
CA ALA A 145 31.95 -1.41 5.44
C ALA A 145 31.40 -0.31 4.51
N ASP A 146 31.84 0.93 4.70
CA ASP A 146 31.34 2.10 3.94
C ASP A 146 31.38 1.92 2.42
N GLU A 147 32.29 1.06 1.92
CA GLU A 147 32.44 0.71 0.50
C GLU A 147 31.32 -0.19 -0.04
N LEU A 148 30.56 -0.87 0.83
CA LEU A 148 29.47 -1.79 0.49
C LEU A 148 28.08 -1.22 0.80
N ARG A 149 28.01 0.00 1.32
CA ARG A 149 26.77 0.74 1.51
C ARG A 149 26.23 1.24 0.17
N THR A 150 25.63 0.37 -0.60
CA THR A 150 24.82 0.74 -1.77
C THR A 150 23.40 1.07 -1.30
N GLY A 151 23.18 2.35 -1.00
CA GLY A 151 21.87 2.84 -0.58
C GLY A 151 21.90 3.52 0.78
N ASP A 152 20.87 4.28 1.05
CA ASP A 152 20.65 4.96 2.34
C ASP A 152 20.15 3.91 3.36
N ASN A 153 21.07 3.06 3.85
CA ASN A 153 20.77 2.01 4.83
C ASN A 153 20.58 2.61 6.24
N SER A 154 19.68 3.59 6.36
CA SER A 154 19.26 4.07 7.66
C SER A 154 18.20 3.14 8.24
N PHE A 155 18.55 2.42 9.28
CA PHE A 155 17.59 1.71 10.10
C PHE A 155 17.04 2.63 11.20
N PRO A 156 15.78 2.50 11.61
CA PRO A 156 14.78 1.53 11.15
C PRO A 156 14.19 1.84 9.77
N LEU A 157 13.85 0.81 9.01
CA LEU A 157 13.15 0.97 7.73
C LEU A 157 11.72 1.44 7.97
N GLU A 158 11.33 2.53 7.33
CA GLU A 158 10.00 3.13 7.49
C GLU A 158 9.10 2.82 6.31
N ILE A 159 7.95 2.20 6.59
CA ILE A 159 6.92 1.91 5.59
C ILE A 159 5.75 2.84 5.83
N GLN A 160 5.49 3.75 4.88
CA GLN A 160 4.34 4.63 4.91
C GLN A 160 3.06 3.84 4.59
N ILE A 161 2.19 3.71 5.61
CA ILE A 161 0.92 2.96 5.56
C ILE A 161 -0.32 3.84 5.75
N GLY A 162 -0.13 5.12 6.04
CA GLY A 162 -1.21 6.09 6.18
C GLY A 162 -1.19 7.14 5.08
N LYS A 163 -2.28 7.91 5.00
CA LYS A 163 -2.48 8.97 4.01
C LYS A 163 -1.90 10.32 4.42
N ASP A 164 -1.70 10.55 5.71
CA ASP A 164 -1.35 11.84 6.28
C ASP A 164 0.11 11.84 6.75
N TYR A 165 0.72 13.04 6.73
CA TYR A 165 2.01 13.32 7.35
C TYR A 165 1.81 14.22 8.57
N TYR A 166 2.35 13.81 9.71
CA TYR A 166 2.35 14.62 10.93
C TYR A 166 3.78 15.14 11.19
N PRO A 167 4.02 16.46 11.05
CA PRO A 167 5.31 17.04 11.38
C PRO A 167 5.62 16.83 12.86
N GLY A 168 6.75 16.23 13.16
CA GLY A 168 7.16 15.83 14.53
C GLY A 168 7.19 14.33 14.77
N ALA A 169 6.66 13.52 13.84
CA ALA A 169 6.84 12.06 13.85
C ALA A 169 8.22 11.61 13.32
N ASP A 170 9.02 12.55 12.79
CA ASP A 170 10.36 12.29 12.22
C ASP A 170 11.46 12.12 13.29
N SER A 171 11.17 12.38 14.58
CA SER A 171 12.13 12.03 15.62
C SER A 171 12.04 10.53 15.88
N LEU A 172 13.17 9.84 15.86
CA LEU A 172 13.33 8.42 16.25
C LEU A 172 12.67 8.09 17.62
N GLU A 173 12.39 9.13 18.43
CA GLU A 173 11.74 9.06 19.73
C GLU A 173 10.21 9.28 19.69
N ALA A 174 9.62 9.68 18.57
CA ALA A 174 8.18 9.92 18.51
C ALA A 174 7.42 8.60 18.37
N ASP A 175 6.93 8.13 19.49
CA ASP A 175 6.22 6.86 19.72
C ASP A 175 4.79 6.83 19.11
N ASN A 176 4.54 7.53 18.02
CA ASN A 176 3.21 7.49 17.40
C ASN A 176 3.24 7.29 15.88
N PRO A 177 3.53 6.08 15.42
CA PRO A 177 3.48 5.74 14.02
C PRO A 177 2.05 5.41 13.58
N VAL A 178 1.14 6.38 13.58
CA VAL A 178 -0.22 6.16 13.04
C VAL A 178 -0.15 5.84 11.55
N ASN A 179 0.81 6.48 10.85
CA ASN A 179 0.93 6.40 9.40
C ASN A 179 2.15 5.63 8.91
N ILE A 180 3.04 5.22 9.82
CA ILE A 180 4.32 4.57 9.51
C ILE A 180 4.45 3.28 10.32
N ILE A 181 4.83 2.19 9.68
CA ILE A 181 5.33 0.98 10.37
C ILE A 181 6.84 0.99 10.23
N ARG A 182 7.53 0.98 11.38
CA ARG A 182 8.98 0.83 11.46
C ARG A 182 9.34 -0.64 11.58
N ILE A 183 10.30 -1.05 10.77
CA ILE A 183 10.94 -2.38 10.85
C ILE A 183 12.36 -2.13 11.32
N ASP A 184 12.62 -2.47 12.57
CA ASP A 184 13.94 -2.34 13.17
C ASP A 184 14.75 -3.61 12.86
N LEU A 185 15.75 -3.46 12.01
CA LEU A 185 16.70 -4.51 11.67
C LEU A 185 18.11 -4.19 12.19
N GLN A 186 18.29 -3.12 13.01
CA GLN A 186 19.59 -2.69 13.52
C GLN A 186 20.31 -3.80 14.29
N ASN A 187 19.55 -4.52 15.11
CA ASN A 187 20.06 -5.60 15.94
C ASN A 187 19.98 -6.98 15.26
N LEU A 188 19.45 -7.03 14.01
CA LEU A 188 19.29 -8.29 13.28
C LEU A 188 20.58 -8.57 12.51
N ASN A 189 21.56 -9.14 13.18
CA ASN A 189 22.85 -9.51 12.62
C ASN A 189 23.02 -11.03 12.61
N ALA A 190 22.93 -11.64 11.43
CA ALA A 190 23.08 -13.08 11.22
C ALA A 190 24.53 -13.51 10.90
N PHE A 191 25.50 -12.61 11.02
CA PHE A 191 26.91 -12.98 10.89
C PHE A 191 27.40 -13.89 12.02
N THR A 192 28.40 -14.67 11.73
CA THR A 192 29.05 -15.56 12.71
C THR A 192 29.99 -14.82 13.66
N THR A 193 30.46 -13.61 13.27
CA THR A 193 31.42 -12.76 14.01
C THR A 193 30.93 -11.31 14.05
N GLY A 194 31.28 -10.57 15.12
CA GLY A 194 31.01 -9.14 15.26
C GLY A 194 30.12 -8.78 16.46
N GLU A 195 30.06 -7.47 16.80
CA GLU A 195 29.16 -6.98 17.84
C GLU A 195 27.69 -7.20 17.42
N ASN A 196 26.86 -7.68 18.35
CA ASN A 196 25.47 -8.08 18.12
C ASN A 196 25.24 -9.24 17.12
N SER A 197 26.31 -9.92 16.65
CA SER A 197 26.22 -11.07 15.77
C SER A 197 25.78 -12.35 16.51
N LEU A 198 25.76 -13.49 15.81
CA LEU A 198 25.53 -14.81 16.40
C LEU A 198 26.69 -15.27 17.32
N GLN A 199 27.78 -14.51 17.36
CA GLN A 199 28.93 -14.69 18.26
C GLN A 199 29.54 -16.10 18.27
N LEU A 200 29.59 -16.75 17.11
CA LEU A 200 30.12 -18.11 17.00
C LEU A 200 31.65 -18.18 17.18
N ASN A 201 32.37 -17.05 17.06
CA ASN A 201 33.81 -16.95 17.17
C ASN A 201 34.32 -16.26 18.45
N GLU A 202 33.43 -15.68 19.25
CA GLU A 202 33.86 -14.92 20.43
C GLU A 202 34.42 -15.86 21.52
N SER A 203 35.53 -15.43 22.12
CA SER A 203 36.16 -16.14 23.22
C SER A 203 35.35 -16.00 24.51
N MET A 204 34.88 -17.12 25.07
CA MET A 204 34.60 -17.18 26.50
C MET A 204 35.93 -17.55 27.19
N GLU A 205 36.39 -16.73 28.14
CA GLU A 205 37.62 -16.96 28.93
C GLU A 205 38.97 -16.96 28.15
N GLY A 206 39.09 -16.21 27.02
CA GLY A 206 40.40 -15.93 26.40
C GLY A 206 40.89 -16.97 25.38
N GLU A 207 40.10 -17.96 25.06
CA GLU A 207 40.39 -18.89 23.93
C GLU A 207 39.50 -18.57 22.74
N GLU A 208 40.08 -18.19 21.61
CA GLU A 208 39.39 -18.08 20.32
C GLU A 208 38.84 -19.45 19.90
N LEU A 209 37.55 -19.62 19.89
CA LEU A 209 36.90 -20.84 19.40
C LEU A 209 36.75 -20.77 17.89
N THR A 210 37.82 -21.15 17.20
CA THR A 210 37.83 -21.14 15.74
C THR A 210 37.27 -22.42 15.10
N GLY A 211 37.04 -23.50 15.86
CA GLY A 211 36.60 -24.78 15.30
C GLY A 211 36.21 -25.86 16.31
N ILE A 212 36.05 -27.07 15.84
CA ILE A 212 35.66 -28.28 16.59
C ILE A 212 36.74 -29.38 16.56
N THR A 213 38.01 -29.00 16.34
CA THR A 213 39.14 -29.94 16.22
C THR A 213 39.47 -30.63 17.54
N GLU A 214 39.14 -30.03 18.67
CA GLU A 214 39.35 -30.58 20.01
C GLU A 214 38.03 -30.77 20.74
N LYS A 215 37.97 -31.84 21.59
CA LYS A 215 36.74 -32.15 22.35
C LYS A 215 36.22 -30.99 23.20
N PRO A 216 37.07 -30.27 23.99
CA PRO A 216 36.61 -29.15 24.79
C PRO A 216 35.97 -28.02 23.93
N GLN A 217 36.58 -27.71 22.78
CA GLN A 217 36.08 -26.72 21.83
C GLN A 217 34.72 -27.15 21.24
N ALA A 218 34.58 -28.42 20.85
CA ALA A 218 33.32 -28.97 20.35
C ALA A 218 32.19 -28.86 21.41
N GLN A 219 32.51 -29.14 22.69
CA GLN A 219 31.54 -29.01 23.78
C GLN A 219 31.12 -27.57 24.04
N LEU A 220 32.04 -26.60 24.01
CA LEU A 220 31.75 -25.17 24.12
C LEU A 220 30.95 -24.64 22.92
N SER A 221 31.24 -25.12 21.72
CA SER A 221 30.51 -24.75 20.49
C SER A 221 29.03 -25.11 20.57
N ILE A 222 28.66 -26.23 21.24
CA ILE A 222 27.22 -26.60 21.42
C ILE A 222 26.45 -25.49 22.13
N GLY A 223 26.96 -24.99 23.26
CA GLY A 223 26.29 -23.96 24.03
C GLY A 223 26.12 -22.65 23.24
N ARG A 224 27.11 -22.29 22.42
CA ARG A 224 27.04 -21.10 21.57
C ARG A 224 26.06 -21.25 20.44
N LEU A 225 26.05 -22.43 19.81
CA LEU A 225 25.07 -22.73 18.76
C LEU A 225 23.64 -22.71 19.29
N ASP A 226 23.43 -23.17 20.53
CA ASP A 226 22.12 -23.07 21.20
C ASP A 226 21.72 -21.61 21.40
N SER A 227 22.63 -20.75 21.86
CA SER A 227 22.38 -19.30 21.99
C SER A 227 22.16 -18.61 20.63
N ALA A 228 22.89 -19.02 19.60
CA ALA A 228 22.71 -18.49 18.24
C ALA A 228 21.34 -18.88 17.66
N ILE A 229 20.92 -20.14 17.87
CA ILE A 229 19.59 -20.61 17.46
C ILE A 229 18.49 -19.83 18.19
N GLU A 230 18.66 -19.53 19.48
CA GLU A 230 17.73 -18.73 20.25
C GLU A 230 17.62 -17.31 19.68
N LYS A 231 18.74 -16.62 19.40
CA LYS A 231 18.76 -15.31 18.76
C LYS A 231 18.04 -15.31 17.41
N VAL A 232 18.33 -16.27 16.54
CA VAL A 232 17.67 -16.36 15.23
C VAL A 232 16.16 -16.59 15.38
N ASN A 233 15.74 -17.41 16.36
CA ASN A 233 14.32 -17.59 16.64
C ASN A 233 13.65 -16.31 17.17
N GLU A 234 14.35 -15.51 17.97
CA GLU A 234 13.87 -14.20 18.42
C GLU A 234 13.67 -13.26 17.23
N TYR A 235 14.63 -13.18 16.30
CA TYR A 235 14.52 -12.40 15.08
C TYR A 235 13.34 -12.85 14.23
N ARG A 236 13.16 -14.16 14.06
CA ARG A 236 12.01 -14.70 13.32
C ARG A 236 10.67 -14.39 13.99
N ALA A 237 10.61 -14.46 15.32
CA ALA A 237 9.43 -14.09 16.07
C ALA A 237 9.08 -12.60 15.89
N TYR A 238 10.08 -11.72 15.92
CA TYR A 238 9.90 -10.30 15.63
C TYR A 238 9.39 -10.06 14.20
N LEU A 239 10.02 -10.65 13.18
CA LEU A 239 9.59 -10.53 11.80
C LEU A 239 8.17 -11.08 11.58
N GLY A 240 7.82 -12.18 12.21
CA GLY A 240 6.46 -12.74 12.20
C GLY A 240 5.43 -11.78 12.82
N ALA A 241 5.77 -11.12 13.93
CA ALA A 241 4.92 -10.10 14.52
C ALA A 241 4.71 -8.89 13.60
N VAL A 242 5.79 -8.41 12.96
CA VAL A 242 5.71 -7.31 11.97
C VAL A 242 4.86 -7.72 10.77
N GLN A 243 5.03 -8.92 10.24
CA GLN A 243 4.22 -9.44 9.13
C GLN A 243 2.72 -9.47 9.48
N ASN A 244 2.37 -9.96 10.67
CA ASN A 244 0.99 -9.97 11.14
C ASN A 244 0.41 -8.55 11.29
N ARG A 245 1.21 -7.59 11.77
CA ARG A 245 0.82 -6.18 11.84
C ARG A 245 0.56 -5.60 10.45
N LEU A 246 1.47 -5.83 9.50
CA LEU A 246 1.32 -5.40 8.10
C LEU A 246 0.06 -5.99 7.47
N GLN A 247 -0.19 -7.29 7.65
CA GLN A 247 -1.39 -7.95 7.13
C GLN A 247 -2.68 -7.38 7.73
N SER A 248 -2.70 -7.11 9.02
CA SER A 248 -3.83 -6.47 9.69
C SER A 248 -4.07 -5.05 9.18
N THR A 249 -2.97 -4.32 8.92
CA THR A 249 -3.02 -2.97 8.34
C THR A 249 -3.56 -3.00 6.91
N ILE A 250 -3.11 -3.94 6.06
CA ILE A 250 -3.61 -4.13 4.70
C ILE A 250 -5.13 -4.34 4.70
N ASN A 251 -5.63 -5.18 5.60
CA ASN A 251 -7.05 -5.44 5.74
C ASN A 251 -7.82 -4.19 6.20
N ASN A 252 -7.29 -3.46 7.17
CA ASN A 252 -7.89 -2.21 7.67
C ASN A 252 -7.96 -1.14 6.57
N ILE A 253 -6.86 -0.91 5.84
CA ILE A 253 -6.81 0.02 4.71
C ILE A 253 -7.82 -0.40 3.63
N GLY A 254 -7.98 -1.69 3.38
CA GLY A 254 -8.97 -2.21 2.45
C GLY A 254 -10.40 -1.78 2.82
N VAL A 255 -10.80 -2.02 4.06
CA VAL A 255 -12.12 -1.62 4.60
C VAL A 255 -12.30 -0.11 4.58
N GLN A 256 -11.26 0.64 4.97
CA GLN A 256 -11.31 2.11 4.96
C GLN A 256 -11.47 2.67 3.54
N SER A 257 -10.72 2.14 2.58
CA SER A 257 -10.81 2.53 1.16
C SER A 257 -12.21 2.25 0.59
N GLU A 258 -12.81 1.09 0.90
CA GLU A 258 -14.17 0.72 0.48
C GLU A 258 -15.21 1.66 1.07
N ASN A 259 -15.12 2.00 2.36
CA ASN A 259 -16.02 2.93 3.00
C ASN A 259 -15.94 4.35 2.40
N LEU A 260 -14.73 4.83 2.10
CA LEU A 260 -14.53 6.14 1.46
C LEU A 260 -15.04 6.15 0.02
N GLU A 261 -14.84 5.07 -0.74
CA GLU A 261 -15.38 4.94 -2.10
C GLU A 261 -16.91 4.91 -2.07
N SER A 262 -17.51 4.17 -1.14
CA SER A 262 -18.95 4.15 -0.92
C SER A 262 -19.52 5.52 -0.53
N ALA A 263 -18.81 6.26 0.33
CA ALA A 263 -19.19 7.62 0.69
C ALA A 263 -19.11 8.56 -0.52
N ARG A 264 -18.04 8.45 -1.32
CA ARG A 264 -17.86 9.22 -2.55
C ARG A 264 -18.96 8.92 -3.58
N SER A 265 -19.29 7.63 -3.77
CA SER A 265 -20.37 7.20 -4.66
C SER A 265 -21.71 7.87 -4.30
N ARG A 266 -22.08 7.89 -3.03
CA ARG A 266 -23.31 8.57 -2.57
C ARG A 266 -23.34 10.08 -2.86
N ILE A 267 -22.19 10.72 -3.00
CA ILE A 267 -22.10 12.16 -3.29
C ILE A 267 -22.16 12.41 -4.80
N VAL A 268 -21.38 11.67 -5.58
CA VAL A 268 -21.08 11.97 -6.99
C VAL A 268 -21.89 11.16 -7.97
N ASP A 269 -22.21 9.91 -7.67
CA ASP A 269 -22.82 9.01 -8.63
C ASP A 269 -24.30 9.34 -8.85
N THR A 270 -24.80 9.10 -10.06
CA THR A 270 -26.19 9.36 -10.43
C THR A 270 -27.05 8.10 -10.28
N ASP A 271 -28.28 8.27 -9.80
CA ASP A 271 -29.28 7.22 -9.93
C ASP A 271 -29.79 7.21 -11.38
N TYR A 272 -29.47 6.13 -12.08
CA TYR A 272 -29.85 5.94 -13.48
C TYR A 272 -31.37 5.90 -13.68
N ALA A 273 -32.13 5.35 -12.72
CA ALA A 273 -33.57 5.22 -12.86
C ALA A 273 -34.23 6.59 -12.77
N GLU A 274 -33.85 7.40 -11.77
CA GLU A 274 -34.35 8.76 -11.61
C GLU A 274 -33.93 9.66 -12.78
N GLU A 275 -32.66 9.64 -13.16
CA GLU A 275 -32.17 10.54 -14.22
C GLU A 275 -32.70 10.15 -15.61
N THR A 276 -32.96 8.86 -15.88
CA THR A 276 -33.64 8.41 -17.10
C THR A 276 -35.09 8.90 -17.17
N ALA A 277 -35.80 8.89 -16.04
CA ALA A 277 -37.14 9.43 -15.95
C ALA A 277 -37.14 10.95 -16.20
N ASN A 278 -36.18 11.70 -15.60
CA ASN A 278 -35.98 13.11 -15.84
C ASN A 278 -35.68 13.42 -17.30
N TYR A 279 -34.73 12.68 -17.90
CA TYR A 279 -34.39 12.80 -19.32
C TYR A 279 -35.62 12.61 -20.24
N THR A 280 -36.41 11.57 -19.98
CA THR A 280 -37.61 11.25 -20.76
C THR A 280 -38.65 12.35 -20.63
N LYS A 281 -38.87 12.85 -19.41
CA LYS A 281 -39.77 13.96 -19.12
C LYS A 281 -39.35 15.23 -19.89
N GLU A 282 -38.09 15.63 -19.79
CA GLU A 282 -37.60 16.84 -20.49
C GLU A 282 -37.64 16.67 -22.02
N LYS A 283 -37.40 15.46 -22.53
CA LYS A 283 -37.55 15.17 -23.97
C LYS A 283 -38.99 15.29 -24.46
N ILE A 284 -39.96 14.82 -23.66
CA ILE A 284 -41.40 14.99 -23.97
C ILE A 284 -41.74 16.45 -23.93
N LEU A 285 -41.29 17.22 -22.93
CA LEU A 285 -41.50 18.66 -22.83
C LEU A 285 -40.88 19.44 -24.00
N GLN A 286 -39.71 19.03 -24.49
CA GLN A 286 -39.09 19.60 -25.66
C GLN A 286 -39.95 19.38 -26.92
N GLN A 287 -40.46 18.17 -27.13
CA GLN A 287 -41.35 17.85 -28.27
C GLN A 287 -42.67 18.62 -28.19
N ALA A 288 -43.26 18.67 -26.99
CA ALA A 288 -44.47 19.50 -26.76
C ALA A 288 -44.21 21.00 -26.97
N GLY A 289 -43.05 21.47 -26.52
CA GLY A 289 -42.59 22.85 -26.68
C GLY A 289 -42.46 23.27 -28.14
N THR A 290 -41.87 22.41 -28.97
CA THR A 290 -41.77 22.65 -30.44
C THR A 290 -43.16 22.76 -31.09
N SER A 291 -44.10 21.87 -30.72
CA SER A 291 -45.47 21.89 -31.20
C SER A 291 -46.19 23.16 -30.76
N THR A 292 -46.05 23.54 -29.48
CA THR A 292 -46.66 24.79 -28.94
C THR A 292 -46.07 26.04 -29.60
N LEU A 293 -44.76 26.05 -29.89
CA LEU A 293 -44.12 27.15 -30.60
C LEU A 293 -44.64 27.27 -32.04
N ALA A 294 -44.81 26.16 -32.74
CA ALA A 294 -45.41 26.15 -34.07
C ALA A 294 -46.81 26.73 -34.04
N GLN A 295 -47.66 26.34 -33.06
CA GLN A 295 -49.01 26.87 -32.86
C GLN A 295 -49.02 28.37 -32.50
N ALA A 296 -48.11 28.81 -31.65
CA ALA A 296 -47.97 30.21 -31.28
C ALA A 296 -47.54 31.11 -32.46
N ASN A 297 -46.73 30.57 -33.37
CA ASN A 297 -46.32 31.29 -34.59
C ASN A 297 -47.42 31.36 -35.65
N ALA A 298 -48.38 30.42 -35.66
CA ALA A 298 -49.51 30.44 -36.59
C ALA A 298 -50.61 31.43 -36.18
N GLN A 299 -50.75 31.75 -34.88
CA GLN A 299 -51.79 32.67 -34.38
C GLN A 299 -51.82 34.05 -35.07
N PRO A 300 -50.72 34.76 -35.29
CA PRO A 300 -50.72 36.05 -35.94
C PRO A 300 -51.16 35.96 -37.43
N GLN A 301 -50.88 34.85 -38.11
CA GLN A 301 -51.26 34.62 -39.50
C GLN A 301 -52.78 34.48 -39.66
N ILE A 302 -53.47 33.82 -38.73
CA ILE A 302 -54.91 33.72 -38.71
C ILE A 302 -55.56 35.14 -38.49
N ALA A 303 -54.95 35.94 -37.64
CA ALA A 303 -55.44 37.33 -37.45
C ALA A 303 -55.28 38.20 -38.71
N LEU A 304 -54.19 38.00 -39.49
CA LEU A 304 -53.92 38.71 -40.74
C LEU A 304 -54.88 38.25 -41.85
N SER A 305 -55.23 37.00 -41.94
CA SER A 305 -56.18 36.46 -42.90
C SER A 305 -57.60 36.94 -42.64
N LEU A 306 -57.98 37.10 -41.36
CA LEU A 306 -59.24 37.63 -40.97
C LEU A 306 -59.35 39.13 -41.30
N LEU A 307 -58.25 39.89 -41.17
CA LEU A 307 -58.17 41.31 -41.56
C LEU A 307 -58.20 41.52 -43.08
N GLN A 308 -57.72 40.57 -43.87
CA GLN A 308 -57.76 40.61 -45.34
C GLN A 308 -59.10 40.19 -45.92
N SER A 309 -59.92 39.49 -45.17
CA SER A 309 -61.27 39.00 -45.56
C SER A 309 -62.39 39.97 -45.17
N MET A 310 -62.09 41.06 -44.47
CA MET A 310 -62.99 42.21 -44.17
C MET A 310 -62.72 43.35 -45.13
#